data_e1af719f1dd8e57a1a0daed3c1891c15
#
_entry.id   e1af719f1dd8e57a1a0daed3c1891c15
#
_cell.length_a   1.000
_cell.length_b   1.000
_cell.length_c   1.000
_cell.angle_alpha   90.00
_cell.angle_beta   90.00
_cell.angle_gamma   90.00
#
_symmetry.space_group_name_H-M   'P 1'
#
loop_
_entity.id
_entity.type
_entity.pdbx_description
1 polymer ?
#
loop_
_entity_poly.entity_id
_entity_poly.type
_entity_poly.pdbx_seq_one_letter_code
_entity_poly.pdbx_strand_id
1 'polypeptide(L)'
;MKKDIIIIGGGIVGSTAAFYLSRESKHHITLIDMGIGTASRAAAGIICPWLSQRRNQDWYRLTAQGAAFYLQMMEDLTEAGTQKLPYQQKGSLIFKKKKNLLEKLYQLGLDRRESAEMIGELSIYDAQYLNQLIPNLVTDHGAVLAKGGGRLDGAALLDLLQEGFLQNGGTLLHGRAQLGAKQTVLLEDQTLAYDQIILACGAWLPDILEPLGYQVDIRPQKGQLLEVQTAFETENWPGLILPGEIDILPFEGGKLVIGASHENDKGFDLAIDPEVIGDMKKSASQFLPDLADLPISKTRVGTRAYTSDFLPFYGNLKDRQSIWVASGLGSSGLTSGPFIGWQMARVILGLTNPFDRSPFSPDQYIKK
;
A
#
# COMPACT_ATOMS: atom_id res chain seq x y z
N MET A 1 -28.65 14.32 -10.52
CA MET A 1 -28.28 13.91 -11.91
C MET A 1 -27.16 12.88 -11.82
N LYS A 2 -27.10 11.95 -12.76
CA LYS A 2 -25.92 11.09 -12.90
C LYS A 2 -24.74 11.92 -13.35
N LYS A 3 -23.56 11.62 -12.83
CA LYS A 3 -22.28 12.26 -13.19
C LYS A 3 -21.39 11.27 -13.91
N ASP A 4 -20.51 11.76 -14.76
CA ASP A 4 -19.42 11.04 -15.34
C ASP A 4 -18.16 11.27 -14.47
N ILE A 5 -17.67 10.23 -13.83
CA ILE A 5 -16.49 10.28 -12.94
C ILE A 5 -15.40 9.40 -13.55
N ILE A 6 -14.26 10.02 -13.84
CA ILE A 6 -13.09 9.30 -14.37
C ILE A 6 -12.04 9.15 -13.27
N ILE A 7 -11.41 8.00 -13.22
CA ILE A 7 -10.28 7.71 -12.32
C ILE A 7 -9.10 7.31 -13.20
N ILE A 8 -7.95 7.99 -13.06
CA ILE A 8 -6.72 7.63 -13.76
C ILE A 8 -5.75 7.01 -12.74
N GLY A 9 -5.36 5.77 -12.99
CA GLY A 9 -4.48 4.96 -12.14
C GLY A 9 -5.22 3.87 -11.37
N GLY A 10 -5.03 2.61 -11.78
CA GLY A 10 -5.61 1.40 -11.19
C GLY A 10 -4.76 0.80 -10.05
N GLY A 11 -3.97 1.63 -9.35
CA GLY A 11 -3.33 1.27 -8.11
C GLY A 11 -4.31 1.19 -6.94
N ILE A 12 -3.79 0.99 -5.71
CA ILE A 12 -4.65 0.74 -4.53
C ILE A 12 -5.62 1.88 -4.24
N VAL A 13 -5.24 3.13 -4.43
CA VAL A 13 -6.12 4.29 -4.20
C VAL A 13 -7.24 4.33 -5.25
N GLY A 14 -6.86 4.27 -6.54
CA GLY A 14 -7.83 4.39 -7.64
C GLY A 14 -8.78 3.21 -7.71
N SER A 15 -8.29 1.96 -7.55
CA SER A 15 -9.15 0.77 -7.54
C SER A 15 -10.11 0.78 -6.35
N THR A 16 -9.67 1.23 -5.17
CA THR A 16 -10.56 1.37 -4.02
C THR A 16 -11.61 2.46 -4.24
N ALA A 17 -11.22 3.63 -4.77
CA ALA A 17 -12.17 4.70 -5.10
C ALA A 17 -13.19 4.24 -6.14
N ALA A 18 -12.76 3.52 -7.18
CA ALA A 18 -13.63 2.97 -8.22
C ALA A 18 -14.66 1.99 -7.65
N PHE A 19 -14.20 1.06 -6.79
CA PHE A 19 -15.06 0.08 -6.13
C PHE A 19 -16.15 0.77 -5.30
N TYR A 20 -15.79 1.70 -4.41
CA TYR A 20 -16.77 2.35 -3.54
C TYR A 20 -17.67 3.35 -4.29
N LEU A 21 -17.17 4.09 -5.26
CA LEU A 21 -17.99 4.95 -6.11
C LEU A 21 -19.04 4.16 -6.89
N SER A 22 -18.66 3.01 -7.46
CA SER A 22 -19.59 2.18 -8.23
C SER A 22 -20.60 1.44 -7.35
N ARG A 23 -20.20 1.03 -6.14
CA ARG A 23 -21.07 0.36 -5.17
C ARG A 23 -22.10 1.31 -4.55
N GLU A 24 -21.69 2.52 -4.21
CA GLU A 24 -22.51 3.46 -3.41
C GLU A 24 -23.28 4.47 -4.27
N SER A 25 -23.16 4.42 -5.60
CA SER A 25 -23.81 5.40 -6.46
C SER A 25 -24.36 4.81 -7.76
N LYS A 26 -25.12 5.66 -8.50
CA LYS A 26 -25.60 5.37 -9.86
C LYS A 26 -24.85 6.20 -10.91
N HIS A 27 -23.71 6.78 -10.56
CA HIS A 27 -22.84 7.52 -11.47
C HIS A 27 -22.21 6.61 -12.52
N HIS A 28 -21.75 7.17 -13.62
CA HIS A 28 -20.93 6.46 -14.58
C HIS A 28 -19.48 6.58 -14.14
N ILE A 29 -18.88 5.47 -13.78
CA ILE A 29 -17.50 5.44 -13.26
C ILE A 29 -16.62 4.75 -14.30
N THR A 30 -15.56 5.44 -14.74
CA THR A 30 -14.55 4.89 -15.64
C THR A 30 -13.19 4.90 -14.95
N LEU A 31 -12.57 3.74 -14.84
CA LEU A 31 -11.20 3.57 -14.37
C LEU A 31 -10.27 3.37 -15.57
N ILE A 32 -9.23 4.19 -15.67
CA ILE A 32 -8.22 4.09 -16.74
C ILE A 32 -6.88 3.73 -16.11
N ASP A 33 -6.25 2.65 -16.56
CA ASP A 33 -4.94 2.23 -16.06
C ASP A 33 -4.02 1.77 -17.19
N MET A 34 -2.75 2.16 -17.14
CA MET A 34 -1.76 1.72 -18.11
C MET A 34 -1.11 0.38 -17.76
N GLY A 35 -1.34 -0.16 -16.56
CA GLY A 35 -0.86 -1.49 -16.13
C GLY A 35 0.64 -1.59 -15.87
N ILE A 36 1.38 -0.48 -15.79
CA ILE A 36 2.85 -0.48 -15.72
C ILE A 36 3.33 0.00 -14.36
N GLY A 37 4.36 -0.66 -13.80
CA GLY A 37 5.14 -0.20 -12.65
C GLY A 37 4.38 -0.06 -11.32
N THR A 38 3.21 -0.70 -11.21
CA THR A 38 2.28 -0.55 -10.09
C THR A 38 2.91 -0.99 -8.77
N ALA A 39 3.25 -0.03 -7.91
CA ALA A 39 3.80 -0.29 -6.58
C ALA A 39 2.88 -1.20 -5.74
N SER A 40 1.57 -1.06 -5.86
CA SER A 40 0.59 -1.85 -5.11
C SER A 40 0.66 -3.35 -5.41
N ARG A 41 0.85 -3.73 -6.70
CA ARG A 41 1.00 -5.14 -7.11
C ARG A 41 2.37 -5.71 -6.71
N ALA A 42 3.38 -4.86 -6.64
CA ALA A 42 4.74 -5.26 -6.30
C ALA A 42 5.03 -5.29 -4.80
N ALA A 43 4.23 -4.65 -3.97
CA ALA A 43 4.50 -4.47 -2.55
C ALA A 43 4.54 -5.79 -1.76
N ALA A 44 5.32 -5.81 -0.67
CA ALA A 44 5.46 -6.97 0.21
C ALA A 44 4.14 -7.30 0.94
N GLY A 45 3.41 -6.27 1.40
CA GLY A 45 2.08 -6.47 1.99
C GLY A 45 2.03 -6.45 3.51
N ILE A 46 2.97 -5.78 4.18
CA ILE A 46 2.95 -5.62 5.65
C ILE A 46 1.93 -4.57 6.06
N ILE A 47 1.03 -4.92 6.97
CA ILE A 47 0.08 -4.01 7.60
C ILE A 47 0.30 -4.02 9.11
N CYS A 48 1.26 -3.22 9.57
CA CYS A 48 1.59 -3.07 10.99
C CYS A 48 2.16 -1.67 11.28
N PRO A 49 1.39 -0.59 11.14
CA PRO A 49 1.90 0.77 11.29
C PRO A 49 2.19 1.16 12.75
N TRP A 50 1.56 0.49 13.69
CA TRP A 50 1.53 0.89 15.10
C TRP A 50 2.89 0.82 15.81
N LEU A 51 3.78 -0.03 15.36
CA LEU A 51 5.14 -0.16 15.90
C LEU A 51 6.18 0.61 15.09
N SER A 52 5.75 1.43 14.14
CA SER A 52 6.64 2.35 13.43
C SER A 52 7.22 3.42 14.36
N GLN A 53 8.51 3.70 14.22
CA GLN A 53 9.22 4.73 14.99
C GLN A 53 9.27 6.08 14.25
N ARG A 54 8.48 6.27 13.18
CA ARG A 54 8.32 7.57 12.51
C ARG A 54 7.74 8.59 13.48
N ARG A 55 8.31 9.81 13.46
CA ARG A 55 7.92 10.88 14.38
C ARG A 55 6.70 11.67 13.90
N ASN A 56 6.38 11.63 12.61
CA ASN A 56 5.25 12.37 12.05
C ASN A 56 3.93 11.76 12.52
N GLN A 57 3.18 12.50 13.35
CA GLN A 57 1.92 12.04 13.96
C GLN A 57 0.78 11.98 12.95
N ASP A 58 0.77 12.85 11.95
CA ASP A 58 -0.26 12.82 10.89
C ASP A 58 -0.08 11.57 10.03
N TRP A 59 1.17 11.23 9.66
CA TRP A 59 1.45 9.96 9.00
C TRP A 59 0.99 8.76 9.82
N TYR A 60 1.27 8.76 11.13
CA TYR A 60 0.84 7.68 12.03
C TYR A 60 -0.68 7.59 12.09
N ARG A 61 -1.37 8.71 12.30
CA ARG A 61 -2.83 8.79 12.35
C ARG A 61 -3.48 8.24 11.07
N LEU A 62 -2.97 8.63 9.90
CA LEU A 62 -3.47 8.15 8.62
C LEU A 62 -3.24 6.65 8.43
N THR A 63 -2.04 6.15 8.75
CA THR A 63 -1.71 4.74 8.56
C THR A 63 -2.41 3.83 9.58
N ALA A 64 -2.62 4.28 10.81
CA ALA A 64 -3.40 3.56 11.82
C ALA A 64 -4.87 3.42 11.40
N GLN A 65 -5.49 4.51 10.88
CA GLN A 65 -6.84 4.48 10.33
C GLN A 65 -6.91 3.60 9.06
N GLY A 66 -5.89 3.66 8.22
CA GLY A 66 -5.80 2.79 7.05
C GLY A 66 -5.74 1.32 7.41
N ALA A 67 -4.98 0.94 8.43
CA ALA A 67 -4.94 -0.42 8.93
C ALA A 67 -6.30 -0.86 9.52
N ALA A 68 -6.97 0.01 10.29
CA ALA A 68 -8.29 -0.26 10.84
C ALA A 68 -9.36 -0.44 9.76
N PHE A 69 -9.26 0.31 8.66
CA PHE A 69 -10.19 0.23 7.54
C PHE A 69 -10.20 -1.13 6.84
N TYR A 70 -9.14 -1.92 6.96
CA TYR A 70 -9.12 -3.27 6.37
C TYR A 70 -10.24 -4.17 6.87
N LEU A 71 -10.66 -4.06 8.12
CA LEU A 71 -11.77 -4.87 8.65
C LEU A 71 -13.06 -4.56 7.87
N GLN A 72 -13.42 -3.29 7.75
CA GLN A 72 -14.57 -2.84 6.98
C GLN A 72 -14.48 -3.28 5.51
N MET A 73 -13.31 -3.06 4.89
CA MET A 73 -13.13 -3.41 3.48
C MET A 73 -13.25 -4.92 3.23
N MET A 74 -12.77 -5.76 4.15
CA MET A 74 -12.94 -7.22 4.03
C MET A 74 -14.40 -7.65 4.18
N GLU A 75 -15.16 -7.01 5.06
CA GLU A 75 -16.62 -7.21 5.15
C GLU A 75 -17.30 -6.81 3.85
N ASP A 76 -17.01 -5.64 3.31
CA ASP A 76 -17.56 -5.12 2.06
C ASP A 76 -17.26 -6.04 0.86
N LEU A 77 -16.04 -6.60 0.77
CA LEU A 77 -15.67 -7.56 -0.26
C LEU A 77 -16.38 -8.92 -0.07
N THR A 78 -16.56 -9.35 1.17
CA THR A 78 -17.34 -10.58 1.47
C THR A 78 -18.80 -10.44 1.05
N GLU A 79 -19.41 -9.30 1.34
CA GLU A 79 -20.78 -8.98 0.87
C GLU A 79 -20.86 -8.93 -0.67
N ALA A 80 -19.79 -8.53 -1.35
CA ALA A 80 -19.67 -8.57 -2.81
C ALA A 80 -19.42 -9.99 -3.37
N GLY A 81 -19.36 -11.03 -2.52
CA GLY A 81 -19.26 -12.44 -2.93
C GLY A 81 -17.84 -13.03 -2.87
N THR A 82 -16.85 -12.30 -2.36
CA THR A 82 -15.49 -12.81 -2.24
C THR A 82 -15.38 -13.90 -1.17
N GLN A 83 -14.89 -15.08 -1.54
CA GLN A 83 -14.71 -16.20 -0.60
C GLN A 83 -13.31 -16.23 0.05
N LYS A 84 -12.27 -15.87 -0.69
CA LYS A 84 -10.89 -15.85 -0.22
C LYS A 84 -10.37 -14.42 -0.10
N LEU A 85 -10.30 -13.94 1.13
CA LEU A 85 -9.84 -12.58 1.42
C LEU A 85 -8.31 -12.46 1.32
N PRO A 86 -7.79 -11.41 0.70
CA PRO A 86 -6.36 -11.21 0.49
C PRO A 86 -5.63 -10.69 1.74
N TYR A 87 -6.36 -10.23 2.75
CA TYR A 87 -5.85 -9.71 4.01
C TYR A 87 -6.07 -10.70 5.15
N GLN A 88 -5.04 -10.92 5.95
CA GLN A 88 -5.09 -11.79 7.12
C GLN A 88 -4.29 -11.19 8.27
N GLN A 89 -4.87 -11.19 9.47
CA GLN A 89 -4.17 -10.86 10.70
C GLN A 89 -3.48 -12.11 11.25
N LYS A 90 -2.17 -12.20 11.07
CA LYS A 90 -1.33 -13.31 11.53
C LYS A 90 -0.27 -12.88 12.54
N GLY A 91 -0.27 -11.58 12.89
CA GLY A 91 0.74 -10.97 13.73
C GLY A 91 1.94 -10.43 12.94
N SER A 92 2.68 -9.56 13.58
CA SER A 92 3.99 -9.07 13.09
C SER A 92 4.99 -9.07 14.23
N LEU A 93 6.16 -9.63 13.99
CA LEU A 93 7.31 -9.63 14.90
C LEU A 93 8.29 -8.55 14.47
N ILE A 94 8.54 -7.57 15.33
CA ILE A 94 9.48 -6.49 15.08
C ILE A 94 10.74 -6.73 15.90
N PHE A 95 11.82 -7.11 15.21
CA PHE A 95 13.08 -7.51 15.82
C PHE A 95 13.91 -6.32 16.26
N LYS A 96 14.55 -6.42 17.44
CA LYS A 96 15.51 -5.45 17.95
C LYS A 96 16.67 -6.16 18.64
N LYS A 97 17.89 -5.70 18.37
CA LYS A 97 19.11 -6.26 18.93
C LYS A 97 19.26 -5.97 20.44
N LYS A 98 18.85 -4.78 20.89
CA LYS A 98 19.07 -4.32 22.26
C LYS A 98 17.77 -4.43 23.08
N LYS A 99 17.85 -5.02 24.28
CA LYS A 99 16.73 -5.18 25.19
C LYS A 99 16.01 -3.87 25.51
N ASN A 100 16.74 -2.78 25.73
CA ASN A 100 16.15 -1.47 25.98
C ASN A 100 15.36 -0.90 24.77
N LEU A 101 15.69 -1.30 23.54
CA LEU A 101 14.93 -0.92 22.37
C LEU A 101 13.66 -1.75 22.21
N LEU A 102 13.68 -3.03 22.64
CA LEU A 102 12.49 -3.87 22.72
C LEU A 102 11.49 -3.29 23.73
N GLU A 103 11.96 -2.97 24.93
CA GLU A 103 11.14 -2.39 26.00
C GLU A 103 10.49 -1.07 25.56
N LYS A 104 11.28 -0.18 24.92
CA LYS A 104 10.75 1.08 24.35
C LYS A 104 9.72 0.85 23.27
N LEU A 105 9.95 -0.13 22.38
CA LEU A 105 9.02 -0.46 21.31
C LEU A 105 7.72 -1.07 21.86
N TYR A 106 7.84 -1.93 22.85
CA TYR A 106 6.71 -2.52 23.55
C TYR A 106 5.86 -1.45 24.26
N GLN A 107 6.51 -0.54 24.99
CA GLN A 107 5.81 0.58 25.65
C GLN A 107 5.10 1.47 24.62
N LEU A 108 5.77 1.83 23.51
CA LEU A 108 5.15 2.56 22.40
C LEU A 108 3.90 1.85 21.88
N GLY A 109 3.93 0.53 21.76
CA GLY A 109 2.79 -0.28 21.35
C GLY A 109 1.65 -0.23 22.36
N LEU A 110 1.95 -0.30 23.66
CA LEU A 110 0.95 -0.17 24.73
C LEU A 110 0.26 1.19 24.72
N ASP A 111 1.04 2.28 24.65
CA ASP A 111 0.52 3.65 24.58
C ASP A 111 -0.42 3.84 23.37
N ARG A 112 -0.03 3.32 22.22
CA ARG A 112 -0.84 3.41 21.00
C ARG A 112 -2.08 2.53 21.02
N ARG A 113 -2.04 1.40 21.74
CA ARG A 113 -3.17 0.47 21.82
C ARG A 113 -4.37 1.09 22.51
N GLU A 114 -4.19 2.07 23.39
CA GLU A 114 -5.29 2.81 24.03
C GLU A 114 -6.25 3.46 23.00
N SER A 115 -5.72 3.85 21.82
CA SER A 115 -6.50 4.47 20.73
C SER A 115 -6.58 3.61 19.48
N ALA A 116 -5.92 2.46 19.43
CA ALA A 116 -5.84 1.56 18.29
C ALA A 116 -5.92 0.10 18.75
N GLU A 117 -7.11 -0.33 19.17
CA GLU A 117 -7.38 -1.69 19.67
C GLU A 117 -6.96 -2.79 18.69
N MET A 118 -6.93 -2.45 17.40
CA MET A 118 -6.53 -3.36 16.34
C MET A 118 -5.07 -3.85 16.45
N ILE A 119 -4.22 -3.19 17.23
CA ILE A 119 -2.87 -3.70 17.59
C ILE A 119 -2.97 -5.10 18.21
N GLY A 120 -4.04 -5.36 18.94
CA GLY A 120 -4.28 -6.62 19.64
C GLY A 120 -3.34 -6.81 20.83
N GLU A 121 -3.07 -8.06 21.15
CA GLU A 121 -2.12 -8.43 22.20
C GLU A 121 -0.68 -8.09 21.79
N LEU A 122 0.08 -7.56 22.74
CA LEU A 122 1.50 -7.28 22.58
C LEU A 122 2.30 -8.20 23.51
N SER A 123 3.39 -8.76 23.01
CA SER A 123 4.30 -9.61 23.77
C SER A 123 5.74 -9.36 23.38
N ILE A 124 6.66 -9.48 24.34
CA ILE A 124 8.09 -9.50 24.06
C ILE A 124 8.56 -10.96 24.09
N TYR A 125 9.24 -11.38 23.02
CA TYR A 125 9.86 -12.68 22.92
C TYR A 125 11.38 -12.54 22.86
N ASP A 126 12.07 -13.42 23.56
CA ASP A 126 13.52 -13.55 23.44
C ASP A 126 13.91 -14.45 22.25
N ALA A 127 15.20 -14.48 21.95
CA ALA A 127 15.73 -15.27 20.85
C ALA A 127 15.45 -16.78 21.01
N GLN A 128 15.50 -17.29 22.25
CA GLN A 128 15.28 -18.71 22.50
C GLN A 128 13.85 -19.13 22.15
N TYR A 129 12.87 -18.33 22.55
CA TYR A 129 11.47 -18.57 22.23
C TYR A 129 11.19 -18.44 20.73
N LEU A 130 11.76 -17.40 20.10
CA LEU A 130 11.59 -17.15 18.65
C LEU A 130 12.14 -18.30 17.81
N ASN A 131 13.30 -18.86 18.17
CA ASN A 131 13.92 -20.01 17.50
C ASN A 131 13.10 -21.31 17.66
N GLN A 132 12.21 -21.36 18.66
CA GLN A 132 11.24 -22.47 18.82
C GLN A 132 9.93 -22.21 18.07
N LEU A 133 9.51 -20.95 17.98
CA LEU A 133 8.26 -20.56 17.34
C LEU A 133 8.31 -20.71 15.81
N ILE A 134 9.44 -20.38 15.21
CA ILE A 134 9.63 -20.40 13.75
C ILE A 134 10.71 -21.40 13.43
N PRO A 135 10.39 -22.51 12.74
CA PRO A 135 11.36 -23.53 12.36
C PRO A 135 12.56 -22.94 11.61
N ASN A 136 13.75 -23.34 12.02
CA ASN A 136 15.03 -22.92 11.44
C ASN A 136 15.33 -21.42 11.48
N LEU A 137 14.57 -20.64 12.26
CA LEU A 137 14.93 -19.25 12.53
C LEU A 137 16.21 -19.24 13.38
N VAL A 138 17.20 -18.49 12.93
CA VAL A 138 18.46 -18.24 13.65
C VAL A 138 18.53 -16.75 13.99
N THR A 139 18.51 -16.43 15.26
CA THR A 139 18.60 -15.04 15.72
C THR A 139 19.14 -14.96 17.15
N ASP A 140 19.89 -13.91 17.44
CA ASP A 140 20.26 -13.46 18.79
C ASP A 140 19.42 -12.25 19.24
N HIS A 141 18.44 -11.83 18.39
CA HIS A 141 17.59 -10.69 18.63
C HIS A 141 16.30 -11.13 19.32
N GLY A 142 15.78 -10.28 20.22
CA GLY A 142 14.39 -10.39 20.63
C GLY A 142 13.45 -9.68 19.66
N ALA A 143 12.16 -9.93 19.80
CA ALA A 143 11.13 -9.25 19.03
C ALA A 143 9.92 -8.85 19.87
N VAL A 144 9.23 -7.79 19.43
CA VAL A 144 7.89 -7.45 19.91
C VAL A 144 6.88 -8.02 18.92
N LEU A 145 5.98 -8.86 19.39
CA LEU A 145 4.82 -9.31 18.64
C LEU A 145 3.69 -8.29 18.80
N ALA A 146 3.13 -7.82 17.69
CA ALA A 146 1.82 -7.20 17.62
C ALA A 146 0.86 -8.21 16.95
N LYS A 147 -0.06 -8.79 17.72
CA LYS A 147 -0.94 -9.88 17.24
C LYS A 147 -1.91 -9.42 16.15
N GLY A 148 -2.29 -8.14 16.17
CA GLY A 148 -3.12 -7.53 15.12
C GLY A 148 -2.38 -7.19 13.84
N GLY A 149 -1.05 -7.37 13.79
CA GLY A 149 -0.29 -7.21 12.55
C GLY A 149 -0.82 -8.09 11.45
N GLY A 150 -0.91 -7.52 10.24
CA GLY A 150 -1.50 -8.18 9.09
C GLY A 150 -0.53 -8.38 7.93
N ARG A 151 -0.88 -9.30 7.06
CA ARG A 151 -0.30 -9.50 5.74
C ARG A 151 -1.37 -9.34 4.67
N LEU A 152 -0.98 -8.82 3.54
CA LEU A 152 -1.86 -8.53 2.42
C LEU A 152 -1.22 -8.99 1.11
N ASP A 153 -1.95 -9.74 0.30
CA ASP A 153 -1.62 -9.90 -1.12
C ASP A 153 -2.20 -8.70 -1.89
N GLY A 154 -1.33 -7.72 -2.19
CA GLY A 154 -1.74 -6.49 -2.85
C GLY A 154 -2.23 -6.70 -4.28
N ALA A 155 -1.71 -7.70 -5.00
CA ALA A 155 -2.17 -8.03 -6.34
C ALA A 155 -3.57 -8.62 -6.30
N ALA A 156 -3.81 -9.60 -5.41
CA ALA A 156 -5.13 -10.20 -5.22
C ALA A 156 -6.17 -9.16 -4.76
N LEU A 157 -5.79 -8.23 -3.87
CA LEU A 157 -6.71 -7.16 -3.47
C LEU A 157 -7.12 -6.27 -4.65
N LEU A 158 -6.16 -5.87 -5.49
CA LEU A 158 -6.47 -5.05 -6.67
C LEU A 158 -7.40 -5.77 -7.64
N ASP A 159 -7.16 -7.07 -7.89
CA ASP A 159 -8.00 -7.87 -8.77
C ASP A 159 -9.44 -7.94 -8.24
N LEU A 160 -9.63 -8.19 -6.93
CA LEU A 160 -10.96 -8.21 -6.30
C LEU A 160 -11.68 -6.86 -6.33
N LEU A 161 -10.96 -5.76 -6.06
CA LEU A 161 -11.55 -4.42 -6.14
C LEU A 161 -11.99 -4.07 -7.56
N GLN A 162 -11.18 -4.41 -8.57
CA GLN A 162 -11.52 -4.18 -9.98
C GLN A 162 -12.64 -5.10 -10.44
N GLU A 163 -12.66 -6.35 -10.02
CA GLU A 163 -13.78 -7.27 -10.30
C GLU A 163 -15.09 -6.75 -9.72
N GLY A 164 -15.12 -6.38 -8.43
CA GLY A 164 -16.29 -5.80 -7.80
C GLY A 164 -16.73 -4.48 -8.45
N PHE A 165 -15.76 -3.65 -8.87
CA PHE A 165 -16.03 -2.43 -9.64
C PHE A 165 -16.76 -2.73 -10.96
N LEU A 166 -16.31 -3.72 -11.73
CA LEU A 166 -16.93 -4.13 -12.99
C LEU A 166 -18.32 -4.75 -12.76
N GLN A 167 -18.49 -5.59 -11.73
CA GLN A 167 -19.79 -6.17 -11.34
C GLN A 167 -20.80 -5.10 -10.96
N ASN A 168 -20.38 -3.98 -10.39
CA ASN A 168 -21.22 -2.81 -10.10
C ASN A 168 -21.53 -1.95 -11.34
N GLY A 169 -21.10 -2.36 -12.54
CA GLY A 169 -21.35 -1.65 -13.80
C GLY A 169 -20.32 -0.55 -14.11
N GLY A 170 -19.15 -0.56 -13.49
CA GLY A 170 -18.03 0.30 -13.83
C GLY A 170 -17.39 -0.07 -15.17
N THR A 171 -16.66 0.86 -15.77
CA THR A 171 -15.94 0.67 -17.05
C THR A 171 -14.44 0.74 -16.79
N LEU A 172 -13.71 -0.32 -17.13
CA LEU A 172 -12.24 -0.37 -17.06
C LEU A 172 -11.66 -0.21 -18.47
N LEU A 173 -10.81 0.80 -18.65
CA LEU A 173 -10.08 1.06 -19.88
C LEU A 173 -8.57 0.95 -19.63
N HIS A 174 -7.85 0.46 -20.64
CA HIS A 174 -6.39 0.35 -20.58
C HIS A 174 -5.76 1.39 -21.52
N GLY A 175 -4.70 2.03 -21.03
CA GLY A 175 -3.94 2.99 -21.81
C GLY A 175 -3.39 4.15 -20.99
N ARG A 176 -2.57 4.98 -21.64
CA ARG A 176 -2.00 6.19 -21.06
C ARG A 176 -2.93 7.37 -21.30
N ALA A 177 -3.57 7.84 -20.23
CA ALA A 177 -4.48 8.97 -20.27
C ALA A 177 -3.75 10.31 -20.08
N GLN A 178 -4.26 11.36 -20.70
CA GLN A 178 -3.83 12.75 -20.51
C GLN A 178 -5.04 13.66 -20.27
N LEU A 179 -4.85 14.74 -19.55
CA LEU A 179 -5.90 15.75 -19.38
C LEU A 179 -5.98 16.64 -20.64
N GLY A 180 -7.17 16.71 -21.21
CA GLY A 180 -7.49 17.58 -22.32
C GLY A 180 -8.09 18.93 -21.87
N ALA A 181 -8.54 19.72 -22.84
CA ALA A 181 -9.28 20.95 -22.60
C ALA A 181 -10.72 20.65 -22.15
N LYS A 182 -11.38 21.63 -21.51
CA LYS A 182 -12.83 21.59 -21.18
C LYS A 182 -13.28 20.33 -20.43
N GLN A 183 -12.54 19.92 -19.37
CA GLN A 183 -12.89 18.75 -18.57
C GLN A 183 -13.00 17.46 -19.39
N THR A 184 -11.97 17.17 -20.18
CA THR A 184 -11.87 15.94 -20.95
C THR A 184 -10.58 15.17 -20.61
N VAL A 185 -10.61 13.87 -20.85
CA VAL A 185 -9.46 12.97 -20.83
C VAL A 185 -9.22 12.47 -22.25
N LEU A 186 -7.98 12.53 -22.68
CA LEU A 186 -7.52 11.97 -23.95
C LEU A 186 -6.94 10.58 -23.66
N LEU A 187 -7.47 9.56 -24.31
CA LEU A 187 -7.01 8.18 -24.23
C LEU A 187 -6.93 7.63 -25.65
N GLU A 188 -5.70 7.52 -26.17
CA GLU A 188 -5.49 7.16 -27.58
C GLU A 188 -6.29 8.07 -28.53
N ASP A 189 -7.18 7.51 -29.34
CA ASP A 189 -8.05 8.25 -30.25
C ASP A 189 -9.40 8.66 -29.65
N GLN A 190 -9.59 8.43 -28.34
CA GLN A 190 -10.84 8.74 -27.65
C GLN A 190 -10.71 10.01 -26.82
N THR A 191 -11.79 10.77 -26.75
CA THR A 191 -11.95 11.92 -25.85
C THR A 191 -13.15 11.66 -24.94
N LEU A 192 -12.91 11.56 -23.63
CA LEU A 192 -13.92 11.29 -22.61
C LEU A 192 -14.16 12.54 -21.79
N ALA A 193 -15.41 12.99 -21.70
CA ALA A 193 -15.79 14.10 -20.82
C ALA A 193 -15.98 13.61 -19.37
N TYR A 194 -15.75 14.49 -18.39
CA TYR A 194 -15.99 14.19 -17.00
C TYR A 194 -16.60 15.37 -16.22
N ASP A 195 -17.41 15.05 -15.21
CA ASP A 195 -17.85 16.00 -14.17
C ASP A 195 -16.85 16.08 -13.02
N GLN A 196 -16.25 14.93 -12.65
CA GLN A 196 -15.22 14.80 -11.63
C GLN A 196 -14.13 13.84 -12.11
N ILE A 197 -12.89 14.11 -11.74
CA ILE A 197 -11.78 13.21 -12.04
C ILE A 197 -10.90 12.97 -10.83
N ILE A 198 -10.45 11.73 -10.64
CA ILE A 198 -9.47 11.34 -9.63
C ILE A 198 -8.17 10.94 -10.33
N LEU A 199 -7.08 11.63 -10.01
CA LEU A 199 -5.73 11.30 -10.44
C LEU A 199 -5.03 10.52 -9.33
N ALA A 200 -5.02 9.19 -9.44
CA ALA A 200 -4.38 8.25 -8.52
C ALA A 200 -3.16 7.57 -9.17
N CYS A 201 -2.38 8.35 -9.92
CA CYS A 201 -1.32 7.89 -10.84
C CYS A 201 0.00 7.57 -10.14
N GLY A 202 0.06 7.58 -8.79
CA GLY A 202 1.28 7.31 -8.05
C GLY A 202 2.43 8.24 -8.47
N ALA A 203 3.58 7.66 -8.84
CA ALA A 203 4.77 8.42 -9.24
C ALA A 203 4.61 9.15 -10.58
N TRP A 204 3.63 8.78 -11.41
CA TRP A 204 3.36 9.42 -12.72
C TRP A 204 2.43 10.63 -12.64
N LEU A 205 2.06 11.09 -11.44
CA LEU A 205 1.22 12.28 -11.27
C LEU A 205 1.84 13.55 -11.90
N PRO A 206 3.17 13.78 -11.83
CA PRO A 206 3.81 14.88 -12.54
C PRO A 206 3.55 14.88 -14.05
N ASP A 207 3.64 13.71 -14.71
CA ASP A 207 3.42 13.57 -16.15
C ASP A 207 2.04 14.09 -16.62
N ILE A 208 1.06 14.07 -15.71
CA ILE A 208 -0.32 14.50 -16.00
C ILE A 208 -0.53 15.98 -15.66
N LEU A 209 0.09 16.49 -14.60
CA LEU A 209 -0.17 17.84 -14.12
C LEU A 209 0.83 18.89 -14.62
N GLU A 210 2.09 18.55 -14.87
CA GLU A 210 3.12 19.50 -15.32
C GLU A 210 2.80 20.09 -16.70
N PRO A 211 2.23 19.34 -17.67
CA PRO A 211 1.79 19.93 -18.95
C PRO A 211 0.70 21.01 -18.80
N LEU A 212 0.02 21.06 -17.65
CA LEU A 212 -0.97 22.08 -17.32
C LEU A 212 -0.40 23.25 -16.51
N GLY A 213 0.94 23.29 -16.32
CA GLY A 213 1.66 24.35 -15.65
C GLY A 213 1.78 24.17 -14.13
N TYR A 214 1.49 22.98 -13.59
CA TYR A 214 1.72 22.68 -12.17
C TYR A 214 3.14 22.18 -11.94
N GLN A 215 3.70 22.49 -10.78
CA GLN A 215 4.87 21.84 -10.22
C GLN A 215 4.40 20.84 -9.15
N VAL A 216 4.87 19.60 -9.23
CA VAL A 216 4.40 18.51 -8.38
C VAL A 216 5.57 17.92 -7.58
N ASP A 217 5.51 18.01 -6.25
CA ASP A 217 6.51 17.43 -5.37
C ASP A 217 6.33 15.92 -5.23
N ILE A 218 6.65 15.18 -6.28
CA ILE A 218 6.68 13.72 -6.31
C ILE A 218 7.97 13.25 -6.97
N ARG A 219 8.61 12.30 -6.32
CA ARG A 219 9.76 11.58 -6.85
C ARG A 219 9.51 10.07 -6.90
N PRO A 220 9.93 9.39 -7.97
CA PRO A 220 9.88 7.94 -8.04
C PRO A 220 10.95 7.29 -7.18
N GLN A 221 10.66 6.13 -6.59
CA GLN A 221 11.63 5.25 -5.97
C GLN A 221 11.34 3.82 -6.42
N LYS A 222 12.33 3.19 -7.06
CA LYS A 222 12.25 1.78 -7.42
C LYS A 222 12.33 0.90 -6.17
N GLY A 223 11.53 -0.15 -6.15
CA GLY A 223 11.57 -1.19 -5.14
C GLY A 223 11.43 -2.56 -5.75
N GLN A 224 12.32 -3.47 -5.37
CA GLN A 224 12.33 -4.85 -5.81
C GLN A 224 12.10 -5.78 -4.63
N LEU A 225 11.52 -6.95 -4.88
CA LEU A 225 11.40 -8.03 -3.92
C LEU A 225 11.42 -9.39 -4.62
N LEU A 226 11.62 -10.42 -3.83
CA LEU A 226 11.66 -11.80 -4.31
C LEU A 226 10.69 -12.69 -3.54
N GLU A 227 10.31 -13.79 -4.17
CA GLU A 227 9.52 -14.86 -3.57
C GLU A 227 10.32 -16.17 -3.62
N VAL A 228 10.23 -16.94 -2.55
CA VAL A 228 10.74 -18.30 -2.49
C VAL A 228 9.65 -19.24 -1.99
N GLN A 229 9.79 -20.52 -2.33
CA GLN A 229 8.89 -21.58 -1.91
C GLN A 229 9.60 -22.51 -0.94
N THR A 230 9.11 -22.61 0.30
CA THR A 230 9.63 -23.52 1.31
C THR A 230 8.76 -24.77 1.44
N ALA A 231 9.27 -25.78 2.14
CA ALA A 231 8.49 -26.94 2.53
C ALA A 231 7.71 -26.76 3.85
N PHE A 232 7.86 -25.60 4.52
CA PHE A 232 7.19 -25.33 5.79
C PHE A 232 5.74 -24.89 5.58
N GLU A 233 4.91 -25.18 6.58
CA GLU A 233 3.56 -24.62 6.70
C GLU A 233 3.65 -23.20 7.27
N THR A 234 3.67 -22.20 6.40
CA THR A 234 3.94 -20.79 6.75
C THR A 234 2.69 -19.95 6.97
N GLU A 235 1.49 -20.50 6.78
CA GLU A 235 0.22 -19.75 6.85
C GLU A 235 -0.06 -19.15 8.24
N ASN A 236 0.50 -19.72 9.30
CA ASN A 236 0.32 -19.22 10.67
C ASN A 236 1.53 -18.45 11.21
N TRP A 237 2.58 -18.30 10.43
CA TRP A 237 3.71 -17.49 10.85
C TRP A 237 3.36 -16.01 10.81
N PRO A 238 3.77 -15.21 11.81
CA PRO A 238 3.70 -13.77 11.75
C PRO A 238 4.67 -13.21 10.71
N GLY A 239 4.42 -11.99 10.24
CA GLY A 239 5.39 -11.27 9.44
C GLY A 239 6.64 -10.95 10.25
N LEU A 240 7.83 -11.11 9.66
CA LEU A 240 9.13 -10.84 10.30
C LEU A 240 9.66 -9.51 9.81
N ILE A 241 9.61 -8.48 10.65
CA ILE A 241 10.18 -7.15 10.38
C ILE A 241 11.56 -7.12 11.01
N LEU A 242 12.56 -7.40 10.17
CA LEU A 242 13.94 -7.63 10.59
C LEU A 242 14.69 -6.32 10.86
N PRO A 243 15.82 -6.37 11.58
CA PRO A 243 16.74 -5.22 11.64
C PRO A 243 17.34 -4.95 10.26
N GLY A 244 17.25 -3.72 9.80
CA GLY A 244 17.68 -3.33 8.45
C GLY A 244 16.51 -2.98 7.55
N GLU A 245 16.62 -3.27 6.27
CA GLU A 245 15.63 -2.87 5.26
C GLU A 245 14.85 -4.06 4.69
N ILE A 246 15.14 -5.29 5.14
CA ILE A 246 14.57 -6.52 4.58
C ILE A 246 13.61 -7.14 5.56
N ASP A 247 12.40 -7.39 5.10
CA ASP A 247 11.36 -8.09 5.83
C ASP A 247 11.06 -9.44 5.16
N ILE A 248 10.54 -10.40 5.94
CA ILE A 248 10.09 -11.70 5.43
C ILE A 248 8.61 -11.84 5.74
N LEU A 249 7.78 -11.92 4.71
CA LEU A 249 6.35 -12.16 4.87
C LEU A 249 5.97 -13.57 4.44
N PRO A 250 5.53 -14.38 5.39
CA PRO A 250 5.00 -15.70 5.11
C PRO A 250 3.57 -15.62 4.58
N PHE A 251 3.26 -16.44 3.58
CA PHE A 251 1.92 -16.67 3.03
C PHE A 251 1.60 -18.16 3.07
N GLU A 252 0.40 -18.52 2.63
CA GLU A 252 -0.06 -19.91 2.57
C GLU A 252 0.81 -20.77 1.62
N GLY A 253 0.88 -22.07 1.91
CA GLY A 253 1.52 -23.06 1.08
C GLY A 253 3.05 -22.92 1.01
N GLY A 254 3.70 -22.39 2.06
CA GLY A 254 5.16 -22.27 2.12
C GLY A 254 5.75 -21.09 1.36
N LYS A 255 4.93 -20.19 0.82
CA LYS A 255 5.42 -18.99 0.12
C LYS A 255 5.97 -17.97 1.10
N LEU A 256 7.20 -17.51 0.88
CA LEU A 256 7.80 -16.38 1.59
C LEU A 256 8.09 -15.26 0.59
N VAL A 257 7.65 -14.04 0.94
CA VAL A 257 7.97 -12.80 0.22
C VAL A 257 9.06 -12.07 1.00
N ILE A 258 10.16 -11.74 0.33
CA ILE A 258 11.32 -11.09 0.92
C ILE A 258 11.53 -9.75 0.23
N GLY A 259 11.62 -8.68 1.01
CA GLY A 259 11.79 -7.33 0.46
C GLY A 259 11.57 -6.23 1.48
N ALA A 260 11.76 -5.02 1.04
CA ALA A 260 12.02 -4.66 -0.36
C ALA A 260 13.21 -3.70 -0.47
N SER A 261 13.83 -3.63 -1.64
CA SER A 261 14.88 -2.62 -1.89
C SER A 261 14.34 -1.18 -1.89
N HIS A 262 15.25 -0.21 -1.70
CA HIS A 262 14.97 1.22 -1.73
C HIS A 262 15.98 1.93 -2.66
N GLU A 263 15.61 2.09 -3.94
CA GLU A 263 16.53 2.58 -4.97
C GLU A 263 16.07 3.97 -5.46
N ASN A 264 16.67 5.02 -4.90
CA ASN A 264 16.25 6.41 -5.12
C ASN A 264 16.63 6.96 -6.52
N ASP A 265 17.73 6.46 -7.11
CA ASP A 265 18.33 7.04 -8.31
C ASP A 265 17.98 6.26 -9.59
N LYS A 266 17.01 5.34 -9.52
CA LYS A 266 16.63 4.48 -10.65
C LYS A 266 15.39 4.99 -11.40
N GLY A 267 14.77 6.08 -10.96
CA GLY A 267 13.60 6.66 -11.63
C GLY A 267 12.48 5.64 -11.85
N PHE A 268 12.08 5.49 -13.10
CA PHE A 268 11.03 4.56 -13.54
C PHE A 268 11.59 3.25 -14.13
N ASP A 269 12.86 2.93 -13.88
CA ASP A 269 13.44 1.66 -14.32
C ASP A 269 12.73 0.47 -13.66
N LEU A 270 12.19 -0.42 -14.46
CA LEU A 270 11.48 -1.64 -14.03
C LEU A 270 12.29 -2.92 -14.30
N ALA A 271 13.56 -2.81 -14.72
CA ALA A 271 14.42 -3.97 -14.87
C ALA A 271 14.73 -4.58 -13.48
N ILE A 272 14.72 -5.91 -13.41
CA ILE A 272 15.18 -6.62 -12.20
C ILE A 272 16.70 -6.56 -12.17
N ASP A 273 17.26 -6.15 -11.03
CA ASP A 273 18.68 -6.16 -10.75
C ASP A 273 19.04 -7.44 -9.96
N PRO A 274 19.76 -8.40 -10.60
CA PRO A 274 20.10 -9.67 -9.95
C PRO A 274 21.00 -9.51 -8.72
N GLU A 275 21.85 -8.47 -8.67
CA GLU A 275 22.73 -8.22 -7.54
C GLU A 275 21.90 -7.78 -6.32
N VAL A 276 20.98 -6.81 -6.50
CA VAL A 276 20.06 -6.36 -5.45
C VAL A 276 19.20 -7.52 -4.93
N ILE A 277 18.69 -8.35 -5.83
CA ILE A 277 17.90 -9.56 -5.46
C ILE A 277 18.76 -10.57 -4.69
N GLY A 278 19.99 -10.79 -5.12
CA GLY A 278 20.94 -11.69 -4.45
C GLY A 278 21.30 -11.22 -3.04
N ASP A 279 21.55 -9.94 -2.87
CA ASP A 279 21.86 -9.33 -1.57
C ASP A 279 20.67 -9.39 -0.60
N MET A 280 19.44 -9.16 -1.07
CA MET A 280 18.24 -9.33 -0.26
C MET A 280 18.09 -10.79 0.22
N LYS A 281 18.25 -11.75 -0.69
CA LYS A 281 18.19 -13.18 -0.34
C LYS A 281 19.25 -13.55 0.69
N LYS A 282 20.51 -13.12 0.48
CA LYS A 282 21.62 -13.32 1.41
C LYS A 282 21.34 -12.71 2.78
N SER A 283 20.78 -11.52 2.85
CA SER A 283 20.43 -10.85 4.12
C SER A 283 19.33 -11.62 4.87
N ALA A 284 18.29 -12.07 4.18
CA ALA A 284 17.23 -12.89 4.75
C ALA A 284 17.75 -14.27 5.23
N SER A 285 18.72 -14.87 4.50
CA SER A 285 19.33 -16.15 4.86
C SER A 285 20.15 -16.11 6.17
N GLN A 286 20.51 -14.93 6.65
CA GLN A 286 21.12 -14.78 7.99
C GLN A 286 20.13 -15.13 9.11
N PHE A 287 18.82 -14.96 8.86
CA PHE A 287 17.76 -15.28 9.81
C PHE A 287 17.09 -16.64 9.52
N LEU A 288 16.95 -17.00 8.27
CA LEU A 288 16.43 -18.28 7.82
C LEU A 288 17.43 -18.92 6.85
N PRO A 289 18.42 -19.70 7.36
CA PRO A 289 19.52 -20.26 6.55
C PRO A 289 19.07 -21.08 5.35
N ASP A 290 17.96 -21.80 5.46
CA ASP A 290 17.42 -22.62 4.36
C ASP A 290 17.13 -21.80 3.09
N LEU A 291 16.89 -20.50 3.23
CA LEU A 291 16.66 -19.62 2.08
C LEU A 291 17.85 -19.58 1.12
N ALA A 292 19.08 -19.84 1.61
CA ALA A 292 20.27 -19.79 0.78
C ALA A 292 20.19 -20.78 -0.40
N ASP A 293 19.66 -21.98 -0.16
CA ASP A 293 19.61 -23.07 -1.14
C ASP A 293 18.30 -23.09 -1.95
N LEU A 294 17.26 -22.38 -1.52
CA LEU A 294 15.98 -22.37 -2.23
C LEU A 294 16.06 -21.50 -3.51
N PRO A 295 15.49 -21.97 -4.62
CA PRO A 295 15.39 -21.17 -5.83
C PRO A 295 14.43 -19.99 -5.63
N ILE A 296 14.74 -18.88 -6.30
CA ILE A 296 13.81 -17.75 -6.39
C ILE A 296 12.68 -18.15 -7.34
N SER A 297 11.45 -18.19 -6.83
CA SER A 297 10.28 -18.58 -7.61
C SER A 297 9.70 -17.42 -8.42
N LYS A 298 9.85 -16.17 -7.91
CA LYS A 298 9.36 -14.95 -8.56
C LYS A 298 10.12 -13.73 -8.08
N THR A 299 10.25 -12.73 -8.95
CA THR A 299 10.70 -11.38 -8.60
C THR A 299 9.62 -10.37 -8.95
N ARG A 300 9.53 -9.29 -8.19
CA ARG A 300 8.61 -8.19 -8.45
C ARG A 300 9.35 -6.85 -8.38
N VAL A 301 8.93 -5.89 -9.19
CA VAL A 301 9.44 -4.52 -9.20
C VAL A 301 8.29 -3.54 -9.32
N GLY A 302 8.38 -2.43 -8.61
CA GLY A 302 7.41 -1.36 -8.71
C GLY A 302 8.01 -0.01 -8.33
N THR A 303 7.32 1.06 -8.72
CA THR A 303 7.75 2.43 -8.48
C THR A 303 6.90 3.08 -7.41
N ARG A 304 7.50 3.33 -6.24
CA ARG A 304 6.86 4.10 -5.16
C ARG A 304 6.87 5.58 -5.51
N ALA A 305 5.88 6.30 -5.01
CA ALA A 305 5.78 7.76 -5.08
C ALA A 305 6.09 8.38 -3.71
N TYR A 306 7.08 9.25 -3.64
CA TYR A 306 7.45 9.98 -2.42
C TYR A 306 7.38 11.48 -2.62
N THR A 307 6.85 12.19 -1.63
CA THR A 307 7.01 13.63 -1.41
C THR A 307 8.37 13.92 -0.76
N SER A 308 8.77 15.18 -0.73
CA SER A 308 10.02 15.62 -0.09
C SER A 308 10.06 15.33 1.42
N ASP A 309 8.92 15.36 2.12
CA ASP A 309 8.78 15.11 3.55
C ASP A 309 8.21 13.72 3.90
N PHE A 310 7.98 12.87 2.89
CA PHE A 310 7.43 11.51 3.03
C PHE A 310 5.98 11.44 3.56
N LEU A 311 5.23 12.54 3.55
CA LEU A 311 3.81 12.54 3.88
C LEU A 311 2.98 12.42 2.60
N PRO A 312 1.98 11.52 2.53
CA PRO A 312 1.07 11.47 1.39
C PRO A 312 0.15 12.69 1.36
N PHE A 313 -0.37 12.99 0.18
CA PHE A 313 -1.40 14.00 0.03
C PHE A 313 -2.60 13.47 -0.78
N TYR A 314 -3.79 14.00 -0.48
CA TYR A 314 -4.99 13.72 -1.24
C TYR A 314 -6.06 14.78 -1.02
N GLY A 315 -6.83 15.06 -2.06
CA GLY A 315 -7.89 16.08 -2.06
C GLY A 315 -8.09 16.66 -3.45
N ASN A 316 -8.90 17.69 -3.55
CA ASN A 316 -9.10 18.41 -4.81
C ASN A 316 -8.08 19.54 -4.98
N LEU A 317 -7.79 19.89 -6.23
CA LEU A 317 -6.96 21.06 -6.55
C LEU A 317 -7.74 22.36 -6.23
N LYS A 318 -7.05 23.32 -5.63
CA LYS A 318 -7.66 24.59 -5.18
C LYS A 318 -8.29 25.39 -6.32
N ASP A 319 -7.63 25.44 -7.47
CA ASP A 319 -8.05 26.18 -8.66
C ASP A 319 -8.92 25.38 -9.63
N ARG A 320 -9.03 24.05 -9.42
CA ARG A 320 -9.85 23.13 -10.24
C ARG A 320 -10.55 22.09 -9.37
N GLN A 321 -11.66 22.51 -8.77
CA GLN A 321 -12.40 21.70 -7.78
C GLN A 321 -12.93 20.35 -8.31
N SER A 322 -13.03 20.20 -9.65
CA SER A 322 -13.40 18.93 -10.29
C SER A 322 -12.24 17.92 -10.39
N ILE A 323 -11.00 18.34 -10.11
CA ILE A 323 -9.81 17.47 -10.15
C ILE A 323 -9.40 17.09 -8.75
N TRP A 324 -9.46 15.80 -8.46
CA TRP A 324 -9.00 15.18 -7.23
C TRP A 324 -7.67 14.49 -7.48
N VAL A 325 -6.77 14.55 -6.53
CA VAL A 325 -5.44 13.95 -6.64
C VAL A 325 -5.11 13.14 -5.39
N ALA A 326 -4.34 12.06 -5.54
CA ALA A 326 -3.75 11.34 -4.42
C ALA A 326 -2.39 10.76 -4.83
N SER A 327 -1.35 11.08 -4.07
CA SER A 327 0.01 10.54 -4.29
C SER A 327 0.87 10.65 -3.02
N GLY A 328 2.17 10.30 -3.14
CA GLY A 328 3.14 10.43 -2.06
C GLY A 328 3.08 9.33 -1.00
N LEU A 329 2.35 8.23 -1.23
CA LEU A 329 2.12 7.20 -0.21
C LEU A 329 3.38 6.38 0.15
N GLY A 330 4.39 6.38 -0.70
CA GLY A 330 5.66 5.70 -0.48
C GLY A 330 5.51 4.21 -0.13
N SER A 331 6.20 3.78 0.92
CA SER A 331 6.11 2.39 1.41
C SER A 331 4.83 2.08 2.19
N SER A 332 4.04 3.09 2.59
CA SER A 332 2.79 2.91 3.33
C SER A 332 1.55 2.82 2.42
N GLY A 333 1.75 2.70 1.11
CA GLY A 333 0.68 2.73 0.12
C GLY A 333 -0.40 1.68 0.35
N LEU A 334 -0.04 0.43 0.59
CA LEU A 334 -1.02 -0.62 0.91
C LEU A 334 -1.71 -0.36 2.25
N THR A 335 -1.04 0.21 3.25
CA THR A 335 -1.63 0.48 4.55
C THR A 335 -2.65 1.62 4.49
N SER A 336 -2.33 2.74 3.85
CA SER A 336 -3.16 3.95 3.86
C SER A 336 -4.03 4.13 2.60
N GLY A 337 -3.62 3.55 1.48
CA GLY A 337 -4.24 3.76 0.18
C GLY A 337 -5.72 3.37 0.09
N PRO A 338 -6.15 2.21 0.63
CA PRO A 338 -7.57 1.85 0.66
C PRO A 338 -8.41 2.89 1.39
N PHE A 339 -7.96 3.34 2.56
CA PHE A 339 -8.67 4.35 3.33
C PHE A 339 -8.75 5.69 2.60
N ILE A 340 -7.66 6.13 1.94
CA ILE A 340 -7.65 7.34 1.10
C ILE A 340 -8.66 7.20 -0.05
N GLY A 341 -8.63 6.09 -0.79
CA GLY A 341 -9.55 5.86 -1.91
C GLY A 341 -11.02 5.88 -1.48
N TRP A 342 -11.34 5.22 -0.37
CA TRP A 342 -12.67 5.24 0.24
C TRP A 342 -13.09 6.65 0.68
N GLN A 343 -12.20 7.40 1.34
CA GLN A 343 -12.51 8.78 1.74
C GLN A 343 -12.80 9.69 0.55
N MET A 344 -12.00 9.57 -0.53
CA MET A 344 -12.22 10.35 -1.74
C MET A 344 -13.58 10.02 -2.37
N ALA A 345 -13.96 8.75 -2.43
CA ALA A 345 -15.27 8.32 -2.90
C ALA A 345 -16.40 8.97 -2.07
N ARG A 346 -16.31 8.88 -0.75
CA ARG A 346 -17.33 9.46 0.16
C ARG A 346 -17.50 10.96 -0.04
N VAL A 347 -16.39 11.71 -0.14
CA VAL A 347 -16.48 13.18 -0.31
C VAL A 347 -17.07 13.54 -1.68
N ILE A 348 -16.70 12.83 -2.75
CA ILE A 348 -17.28 13.05 -4.09
C ILE A 348 -18.79 12.76 -4.09
N LEU A 349 -19.25 11.80 -3.30
CA LEU A 349 -20.67 11.48 -3.11
C LEU A 349 -21.38 12.42 -2.14
N GLY A 350 -20.70 13.38 -1.51
CA GLY A 350 -21.27 14.28 -0.52
C GLY A 350 -21.56 13.63 0.83
N LEU A 351 -20.94 12.50 1.12
CA LEU A 351 -21.08 11.77 2.39
C LEU A 351 -20.14 12.33 3.46
N THR A 352 -20.55 12.20 4.73
CA THR A 352 -19.72 12.65 5.87
C THR A 352 -18.41 11.90 5.95
N ASN A 353 -17.35 12.64 6.26
CA ASN A 353 -16.02 12.09 6.50
C ASN A 353 -15.46 12.70 7.79
N PRO A 354 -15.44 11.94 8.91
CA PRO A 354 -14.99 12.45 10.20
C PRO A 354 -13.48 12.62 10.32
N PHE A 355 -12.69 12.06 9.38
CA PHE A 355 -11.23 12.14 9.42
C PHE A 355 -10.77 13.53 8.95
N ASP A 356 -9.99 14.23 9.78
CA ASP A 356 -9.38 15.49 9.39
C ASP A 356 -8.28 15.28 8.34
N ARG A 357 -8.51 15.79 7.12
CA ARG A 357 -7.64 15.71 5.96
C ARG A 357 -6.71 16.92 5.80
N SER A 358 -6.86 17.94 6.62
CA SER A 358 -6.13 19.20 6.44
C SER A 358 -4.61 19.05 6.36
N PRO A 359 -3.95 18.14 7.11
CA PRO A 359 -2.52 17.92 6.99
C PRO A 359 -2.07 17.29 5.66
N PHE A 360 -3.02 16.71 4.91
CA PHE A 360 -2.75 15.99 3.66
C PHE A 360 -3.20 16.78 2.42
N SER A 361 -3.34 18.10 2.54
CA SER A 361 -3.78 18.94 1.43
C SER A 361 -2.81 18.91 0.26
N PRO A 362 -3.28 18.72 -0.98
CA PRO A 362 -2.45 18.84 -2.19
C PRO A 362 -1.75 20.19 -2.33
N ASP A 363 -2.30 21.26 -1.75
CA ASP A 363 -1.75 22.61 -1.83
C ASP A 363 -0.32 22.74 -1.27
N GLN A 364 0.12 21.77 -0.47
CA GLN A 364 1.47 21.74 0.06
C GLN A 364 2.48 21.23 -0.99
N TYR A 365 2.04 20.35 -1.88
CA TYR A 365 2.87 19.58 -2.80
C TYR A 365 2.64 19.91 -4.28
N ILE A 366 1.56 20.61 -4.60
CA ILE A 366 1.22 21.00 -5.97
C ILE A 366 1.09 22.51 -6.04
N LYS A 367 1.96 23.14 -6.86
CA LYS A 367 2.02 24.59 -7.08
C LYS A 367 1.76 24.89 -8.54
N LYS A 368 1.13 26.03 -8.80
CA LYS A 368 0.90 26.52 -10.16
C LYS A 368 1.78 27.73 -10.42
#